data_a511a94f71d2cd10894d0a5493ad08d7
#
_entry.id   a511a94f71d2cd10894d0a5493ad08d7
#
_cell.length_a   1.000
_cell.length_b   1.000
_cell.length_c   1.000
_cell.angle_alpha   90.00
_cell.angle_beta   90.00
_cell.angle_gamma   90.00
#
_symmetry.space_group_name_H-M   'P 1'
#
loop_
_entity.id
_entity.type
_entity.pdbx_description
1 polymer ?
#
loop_
_entity_poly.entity_id
_entity_poly.type
_entity_poly.pdbx_seq_one_letter_code
_entity_poly.pdbx_strand_id
1 'polypeptide(L)'
;MAKRKKGKPEWIKTTLDLKDDHRWQAKPGYKVFVAARGAVRFDVPQDWVFEPDVKSFKFLDHKPPHDDCCLEMSFNLLPEGDWGLFPLKATLKKIVADDERQAIAVSDVFTVKRQTARIVWAEIKFIDPDEQREAFSRTCIGLGSNVQCLLTFDYWADQAERLTPIWDDVLDSLTLGLYIRDPLTGLAFPD
;
A
#
# COMPACT_ATOMS: atom_id res chain seq x y z
N MET A 1 2.00 23.82 35.57
CA MET A 1 1.87 22.48 34.90
C MET A 1 2.52 22.54 33.53
N ALA A 2 3.69 21.95 33.37
CA ALA A 2 4.39 21.95 32.08
C ALA A 2 3.74 20.96 31.10
N LYS A 3 3.25 21.42 29.94
CA LYS A 3 2.75 20.59 28.86
C LYS A 3 3.94 19.77 28.29
N ARG A 4 3.96 18.46 28.55
CA ARG A 4 4.86 17.54 27.85
C ARG A 4 4.59 17.65 26.33
N LYS A 5 5.56 18.14 25.56
CA LYS A 5 5.55 18.03 24.11
C LYS A 5 5.58 16.52 23.79
N LYS A 6 4.49 15.98 23.22
CA LYS A 6 4.51 14.65 22.62
C LYS A 6 5.51 14.71 21.49
N GLY A 7 6.63 13.98 21.62
CA GLY A 7 7.59 13.79 20.52
C GLY A 7 6.88 13.17 19.31
N LYS A 8 7.30 13.52 18.10
CA LYS A 8 6.83 12.84 16.89
C LYS A 8 7.15 11.34 17.02
N PRO A 9 6.25 10.44 16.59
CA PRO A 9 6.56 9.01 16.56
C PRO A 9 7.80 8.82 15.67
N GLU A 10 8.83 8.21 16.22
CA GLU A 10 10.07 7.91 15.51
C GLU A 10 10.01 6.46 15.06
N TRP A 11 10.16 6.24 13.75
CA TRP A 11 10.21 4.89 13.19
C TRP A 11 11.57 4.25 13.46
N ILE A 12 11.55 3.08 14.07
CA ILE A 12 12.76 2.28 14.28
C ILE A 12 12.83 1.25 13.15
N LYS A 13 13.82 1.39 12.28
CA LYS A 13 14.15 0.37 11.29
C LYS A 13 15.04 -0.67 11.95
N THR A 14 14.62 -1.92 11.97
CA THR A 14 15.40 -3.04 12.48
C THR A 14 15.58 -4.07 11.38
N THR A 15 16.81 -4.52 11.16
CA THR A 15 17.09 -5.69 10.35
C THR A 15 16.95 -6.92 11.25
N LEU A 16 16.17 -7.89 10.81
CA LEU A 16 15.95 -9.15 11.52
C LEU A 16 16.63 -10.29 10.76
N ASP A 17 17.42 -11.07 11.46
CA ASP A 17 17.90 -12.35 10.95
C ASP A 17 16.77 -13.37 11.07
N LEU A 18 16.26 -13.81 9.92
CA LEU A 18 15.17 -14.79 9.89
C LEU A 18 15.69 -16.16 10.33
N LYS A 19 14.84 -16.94 11.00
CA LYS A 19 15.13 -18.34 11.32
C LYS A 19 15.08 -19.21 10.06
N ASP A 20 15.85 -20.28 10.00
CA ASP A 20 15.91 -21.17 8.84
C ASP A 20 14.55 -21.79 8.46
N ASP A 21 13.65 -21.96 9.44
CA ASP A 21 12.30 -22.47 9.28
C ASP A 21 11.22 -21.38 9.06
N HIS A 22 11.62 -20.16 8.70
CA HIS A 22 10.69 -19.07 8.49
C HIS A 22 9.71 -19.37 7.34
N ARG A 23 8.50 -18.83 7.45
CA ARG A 23 7.41 -19.01 6.46
C ARG A 23 7.22 -17.79 5.53
N TRP A 24 8.12 -16.83 5.62
CA TRP A 24 8.11 -15.70 4.72
C TRP A 24 8.48 -16.17 3.31
N GLN A 25 7.60 -15.92 2.35
CA GLN A 25 7.84 -16.20 0.96
C GLN A 25 7.43 -14.97 0.16
N ALA A 26 8.32 -14.52 -0.70
CA ALA A 26 8.06 -13.52 -1.71
C ALA A 26 8.34 -14.11 -3.09
N LYS A 27 7.77 -13.52 -4.12
CA LYS A 27 8.12 -13.81 -5.51
C LYS A 27 9.63 -13.53 -5.72
N PRO A 28 10.34 -14.31 -6.54
CA PRO A 28 11.73 -14.02 -6.90
C PRO A 28 11.91 -12.56 -7.37
N GLY A 29 12.90 -11.85 -6.81
CA GLY A 29 13.13 -10.44 -7.07
C GLY A 29 12.27 -9.47 -6.24
N TYR A 30 11.48 -9.99 -5.30
CA TYR A 30 10.65 -9.22 -4.38
C TYR A 30 11.08 -9.41 -2.93
N LYS A 31 10.71 -8.44 -2.08
CA LYS A 31 10.81 -8.49 -0.63
C LYS A 31 9.44 -8.32 0.00
N VAL A 32 9.22 -8.96 1.15
CA VAL A 32 7.99 -8.84 1.92
C VAL A 32 8.03 -7.56 2.75
N PHE A 33 7.01 -6.71 2.59
CA PHE A 33 6.77 -5.61 3.50
C PHE A 33 5.68 -5.99 4.50
N VAL A 34 5.87 -5.61 5.76
CA VAL A 34 4.91 -5.86 6.85
C VAL A 34 4.81 -4.62 7.72
N ALA A 35 3.59 -4.09 7.88
CA ALA A 35 3.28 -3.02 8.82
C ALA A 35 2.48 -3.54 10.01
N ALA A 36 2.71 -2.94 11.19
CA ALA A 36 1.97 -3.16 12.43
C ALA A 36 1.71 -4.66 12.72
N ARG A 37 2.77 -5.47 12.66
CA ARG A 37 2.72 -6.92 12.93
C ARG A 37 1.73 -7.69 12.06
N GLY A 38 1.62 -7.34 10.77
CA GLY A 38 0.73 -8.04 9.84
C GLY A 38 -0.64 -7.39 9.68
N ALA A 39 -0.88 -6.20 10.25
CA ALA A 39 -2.06 -5.43 9.90
C ALA A 39 -2.14 -5.22 8.39
N VAL A 40 -1.01 -4.89 7.76
CA VAL A 40 -0.85 -4.84 6.30
C VAL A 40 0.41 -5.60 5.92
N ARG A 41 0.32 -6.44 4.90
CA ARG A 41 1.45 -7.13 4.28
C ARG A 41 1.25 -7.14 2.77
N PHE A 42 2.33 -6.91 2.01
CA PHE A 42 2.41 -7.14 0.56
C PHE A 42 3.87 -7.27 0.12
N ASP A 43 4.08 -7.72 -1.10
CA ASP A 43 5.39 -7.87 -1.69
C ASP A 43 5.68 -6.67 -2.62
N VAL A 44 6.93 -6.18 -2.58
CA VAL A 44 7.43 -5.11 -3.46
C VAL A 44 8.75 -5.53 -4.09
N PRO A 45 9.15 -4.97 -5.23
CA PRO A 45 10.47 -5.26 -5.82
C PRO A 45 11.59 -5.04 -4.79
N GLN A 46 12.58 -5.95 -4.80
CA GLN A 46 13.62 -5.99 -3.77
C GLN A 46 14.53 -4.77 -3.77
N ASP A 47 14.76 -4.19 -4.94
CA ASP A 47 15.61 -3.05 -5.18
C ASP A 47 14.95 -1.69 -4.89
N TRP A 48 13.61 -1.67 -4.70
CA TRP A 48 12.92 -0.42 -4.41
C TRP A 48 13.34 0.20 -3.09
N VAL A 49 13.48 1.53 -3.12
CA VAL A 49 13.82 2.34 -1.97
C VAL A 49 12.61 2.48 -1.06
N PHE A 50 12.81 2.20 0.21
CA PHE A 50 11.77 2.35 1.24
C PHE A 50 11.97 3.63 2.03
N GLU A 51 10.96 4.50 2.04
CA GLU A 51 10.93 5.74 2.79
C GLU A 51 9.72 5.77 3.73
N PRO A 52 9.91 5.55 5.03
CA PRO A 52 8.82 5.68 6.00
C PRO A 52 8.52 7.15 6.29
N ASP A 53 7.24 7.52 6.26
CA ASP A 53 6.75 8.82 6.77
C ASP A 53 5.92 8.60 8.05
N VAL A 54 5.49 9.67 8.68
CA VAL A 54 4.72 9.64 9.96
C VAL A 54 3.41 8.88 9.82
N LYS A 55 2.75 8.95 8.66
CA LYS A 55 1.40 8.40 8.42
C LYS A 55 1.35 7.39 7.27
N SER A 56 2.42 7.26 6.52
CA SER A 56 2.46 6.44 5.32
C SER A 56 3.82 5.80 5.11
N PHE A 57 3.90 4.90 4.16
CA PHE A 57 5.11 4.19 3.76
C PHE A 57 5.24 4.31 2.25
N LYS A 58 6.36 4.85 1.79
CA LYS A 58 6.66 5.06 0.38
C LYS A 58 7.67 4.05 -0.12
N PHE A 59 7.44 3.59 -1.33
CA PHE A 59 8.34 2.70 -2.07
C PHE A 59 8.56 3.33 -3.44
N LEU A 60 9.80 3.61 -3.76
CA LEU A 60 10.24 4.30 -4.97
C LEU A 60 11.15 3.36 -5.75
N ASP A 61 11.06 3.31 -7.06
CA ASP A 61 11.98 2.49 -7.85
C ASP A 61 13.42 3.02 -7.81
N HIS A 62 13.60 4.31 -7.67
CA HIS A 62 14.89 4.98 -7.49
C HIS A 62 14.81 6.04 -6.39
N LYS A 63 15.96 6.56 -5.99
CA LYS A 63 16.00 7.71 -5.08
C LYS A 63 15.60 8.98 -5.81
N PRO A 64 14.77 9.86 -5.21
CA PRO A 64 14.48 11.17 -5.78
C PRO A 64 15.78 11.98 -6.08
N PRO A 65 15.83 12.75 -7.16
CA PRO A 65 14.77 13.04 -8.12
C PRO A 65 14.71 12.10 -9.34
N HIS A 66 15.24 10.89 -9.24
CA HIS A 66 15.38 9.94 -10.36
C HIS A 66 14.34 8.81 -10.31
N ASP A 67 13.32 8.95 -9.47
CA ASP A 67 12.23 8.01 -9.36
C ASP A 67 11.21 8.19 -10.50
N ASP A 68 10.82 7.09 -11.09
CA ASP A 68 9.77 7.05 -12.14
C ASP A 68 8.41 6.70 -11.57
N CYS A 69 8.37 6.21 -10.32
CA CYS A 69 7.13 5.84 -9.65
C CYS A 69 7.22 5.92 -8.13
N CYS A 70 6.06 6.12 -7.50
CA CYS A 70 5.88 6.07 -6.06
C CYS A 70 4.66 5.22 -5.70
N LEU A 71 4.89 4.10 -5.01
CA LEU A 71 3.83 3.36 -4.31
C LEU A 71 3.78 3.86 -2.87
N GLU A 72 2.67 4.46 -2.47
CA GLU A 72 2.46 4.91 -1.11
C GLU A 72 1.34 4.11 -0.43
N MET A 73 1.57 3.70 0.81
CA MET A 73 0.62 2.94 1.60
C MET A 73 0.38 3.62 2.94
N SER A 74 -0.89 3.76 3.30
CA SER A 74 -1.34 4.11 4.64
C SER A 74 -2.42 3.15 5.12
N PHE A 75 -2.62 3.04 6.43
CA PHE A 75 -3.67 2.20 6.98
C PHE A 75 -4.24 2.76 8.29
N ASN A 76 -5.47 2.36 8.60
CA ASN A 76 -6.14 2.64 9.85
C ASN A 76 -6.60 1.33 10.49
N LEU A 77 -6.45 1.23 11.81
CA LEU A 77 -7.10 0.21 12.59
C LEU A 77 -8.52 0.70 12.93
N LEU A 78 -9.49 -0.05 12.48
CA LEU A 78 -10.90 0.26 12.70
C LEU A 78 -11.34 -0.26 14.06
N PRO A 79 -12.32 0.40 14.72
CA PRO A 79 -12.92 -0.12 15.93
C PRO A 79 -13.61 -1.45 15.66
N GLU A 80 -13.87 -2.22 16.72
CA GLU A 80 -14.64 -3.46 16.63
C GLU A 80 -16.02 -3.18 16.00
N GLY A 81 -16.42 -4.03 15.06
CA GLY A 81 -17.69 -3.89 14.35
C GLY A 81 -17.74 -4.69 13.05
N ASP A 82 -18.96 -4.79 12.49
CA ASP A 82 -19.16 -5.40 11.17
C ASP A 82 -18.92 -4.38 10.06
N TRP A 83 -17.80 -4.52 9.39
CA TRP A 83 -17.40 -3.70 8.24
C TRP A 83 -17.80 -4.32 6.90
N GLY A 84 -18.52 -5.46 6.93
CA GLY A 84 -18.97 -6.20 5.73
C GLY A 84 -19.78 -5.35 4.76
N LEU A 85 -20.58 -4.43 5.25
CA LEU A 85 -21.45 -3.56 4.44
C LEU A 85 -20.80 -2.20 4.09
N PHE A 86 -19.56 -1.94 4.50
CA PHE A 86 -18.91 -0.68 4.18
C PHE A 86 -18.85 -0.46 2.65
N PRO A 87 -19.27 0.72 2.12
CA PRO A 87 -19.46 0.95 0.69
C PRO A 87 -18.16 1.30 -0.02
N LEU A 88 -17.21 0.35 -0.09
CA LEU A 88 -15.86 0.57 -0.65
C LEU A 88 -15.87 1.24 -2.03
N LYS A 89 -16.72 0.75 -2.96
CA LYS A 89 -16.78 1.32 -4.32
C LYS A 89 -17.23 2.79 -4.33
N ALA A 90 -18.22 3.12 -3.51
CA ALA A 90 -18.70 4.51 -3.40
C ALA A 90 -17.65 5.40 -2.76
N THR A 91 -16.96 4.90 -1.74
CA THR A 91 -15.86 5.61 -1.08
C THR A 91 -14.71 5.86 -2.05
N LEU A 92 -14.30 4.85 -2.82
CA LEU A 92 -13.24 5.02 -3.82
C LEU A 92 -13.64 6.02 -4.91
N LYS A 93 -14.86 5.93 -5.46
CA LYS A 93 -15.35 6.90 -6.44
C LYS A 93 -15.31 8.34 -5.92
N LYS A 94 -15.63 8.53 -4.64
CA LYS A 94 -15.53 9.85 -4.01
C LYS A 94 -14.08 10.31 -3.92
N ILE A 95 -13.15 9.47 -3.46
CA ILE A 95 -11.73 9.81 -3.38
C ILE A 95 -11.17 10.20 -4.75
N VAL A 96 -11.50 9.43 -5.79
CA VAL A 96 -11.07 9.72 -7.17
C VAL A 96 -11.70 11.02 -7.70
N ALA A 97 -12.97 11.30 -7.35
CA ALA A 97 -13.64 12.52 -7.77
C ALA A 97 -13.13 13.77 -7.04
N ASP A 98 -12.68 13.60 -5.79
CA ASP A 98 -12.11 14.67 -4.95
C ASP A 98 -10.60 14.87 -5.22
N ASP A 99 -10.00 14.13 -6.15
CA ASP A 99 -8.58 14.29 -6.53
C ASP A 99 -8.38 15.65 -7.21
N GLU A 100 -7.46 16.45 -6.69
CA GLU A 100 -7.20 17.81 -7.19
C GLU A 100 -6.49 17.83 -8.54
N ARG A 101 -5.90 16.72 -8.96
CA ARG A 101 -5.28 16.57 -10.28
C ARG A 101 -6.37 16.57 -11.34
N GLN A 102 -6.19 17.35 -12.39
CA GLN A 102 -7.14 17.42 -13.50
C GLN A 102 -7.07 16.14 -14.34
N ALA A 103 -7.86 15.14 -13.95
CA ALA A 103 -7.89 13.86 -14.66
C ALA A 103 -8.41 14.03 -16.11
N ILE A 104 -7.62 13.59 -17.09
CA ILE A 104 -8.02 13.53 -18.50
C ILE A 104 -8.71 12.21 -18.86
N ALA A 105 -8.53 11.18 -18.03
CA ALA A 105 -9.26 9.92 -18.12
C ALA A 105 -9.39 9.29 -16.75
N VAL A 106 -10.49 8.56 -16.51
CA VAL A 106 -10.78 7.82 -15.29
C VAL A 106 -11.26 6.43 -15.68
N SER A 107 -10.69 5.39 -15.08
CA SER A 107 -11.10 4.01 -15.33
C SER A 107 -12.40 3.65 -14.60
N ASP A 108 -12.97 2.50 -14.93
CA ASP A 108 -13.95 1.85 -14.08
C ASP A 108 -13.35 1.44 -12.74
N VAL A 109 -14.23 1.18 -11.75
CA VAL A 109 -13.81 0.63 -10.46
C VAL A 109 -13.67 -0.88 -10.56
N PHE A 110 -12.45 -1.35 -10.46
CA PHE A 110 -12.10 -2.76 -10.40
C PHE A 110 -12.32 -3.34 -8.99
N THR A 111 -12.61 -4.63 -8.92
CA THR A 111 -12.80 -5.36 -7.66
C THR A 111 -11.91 -6.58 -7.65
N VAL A 112 -11.06 -6.70 -6.64
CA VAL A 112 -10.28 -7.90 -6.36
C VAL A 112 -10.95 -8.65 -5.22
N LYS A 113 -11.42 -9.86 -5.48
CA LYS A 113 -12.04 -10.72 -4.47
C LYS A 113 -10.97 -11.56 -3.78
N ARG A 114 -10.89 -11.46 -2.46
CA ARG A 114 -10.05 -12.29 -1.60
C ARG A 114 -10.93 -12.93 -0.53
N GLN A 115 -10.48 -14.05 0.02
CA GLN A 115 -11.22 -14.75 1.06
C GLN A 115 -11.34 -13.91 2.35
N THR A 116 -10.28 -13.16 2.68
CA THR A 116 -10.16 -12.41 3.94
C THR A 116 -10.20 -10.90 3.77
N ALA A 117 -10.28 -10.39 2.53
CA ALA A 117 -10.27 -8.96 2.26
C ALA A 117 -11.13 -8.59 1.04
N ARG A 118 -11.74 -7.43 1.11
CA ARG A 118 -12.41 -6.77 -0.02
C ARG A 118 -11.52 -5.63 -0.50
N ILE A 119 -11.19 -5.62 -1.78
CA ILE A 119 -10.26 -4.66 -2.37
C ILE A 119 -10.94 -4.07 -3.61
N VAL A 120 -10.88 -2.75 -3.73
CA VAL A 120 -11.32 -2.03 -4.92
C VAL A 120 -10.25 -1.02 -5.32
N TRP A 121 -10.07 -0.81 -6.63
CA TRP A 121 -9.14 0.19 -7.12
C TRP A 121 -9.64 0.83 -8.42
N ALA A 122 -9.12 2.02 -8.72
CA ALA A 122 -9.36 2.74 -9.96
C ALA A 122 -8.09 3.48 -10.35
N GLU A 123 -8.01 3.88 -11.62
CA GLU A 123 -6.90 4.61 -12.20
C GLU A 123 -7.39 5.94 -12.77
N ILE A 124 -6.62 6.98 -12.59
CA ILE A 124 -6.75 8.23 -13.30
C ILE A 124 -5.52 8.46 -14.18
N LYS A 125 -5.72 9.08 -15.32
CA LYS A 125 -4.66 9.63 -16.17
C LYS A 125 -4.71 11.15 -16.07
N PHE A 126 -3.58 11.81 -15.92
CA PHE A 126 -3.48 13.25 -15.81
C PHE A 126 -2.18 13.75 -16.45
N ILE A 127 -2.05 15.06 -16.61
CA ILE A 127 -0.78 15.69 -16.99
C ILE A 127 -0.20 16.32 -15.73
N ASP A 128 0.99 15.91 -15.35
CA ASP A 128 1.71 16.52 -14.23
C ASP A 128 1.98 18.00 -14.54
N PRO A 129 1.58 18.93 -13.67
CA PRO A 129 1.69 20.36 -13.97
C PRO A 129 3.13 20.87 -13.95
N ASP A 130 4.02 20.24 -13.20
CA ASP A 130 5.41 20.67 -13.06
C ASP A 130 6.27 20.12 -14.20
N GLU A 131 6.12 18.83 -14.51
CA GLU A 131 6.90 18.15 -15.54
C GLU A 131 6.25 18.21 -16.94
N GLN A 132 5.00 18.66 -17.04
CA GLN A 132 4.21 18.67 -18.29
C GLN A 132 4.20 17.31 -18.99
N ARG A 133 4.18 16.24 -18.21
CA ARG A 133 4.28 14.85 -18.63
C ARG A 133 3.02 14.09 -18.26
N GLU A 134 2.60 13.15 -19.09
CA GLU A 134 1.48 12.26 -18.79
C GLU A 134 1.86 11.30 -17.66
N ALA A 135 0.97 11.15 -16.70
CA ALA A 135 1.11 10.26 -15.58
C ALA A 135 -0.19 9.49 -15.29
N PHE A 136 -0.04 8.36 -14.64
CA PHE A 136 -1.14 7.59 -14.07
C PHE A 136 -1.07 7.61 -12.54
N SER A 137 -2.23 7.57 -11.93
CA SER A 137 -2.37 7.31 -10.50
C SER A 137 -3.42 6.22 -10.26
N ARG A 138 -3.01 5.13 -9.64
CA ARG A 138 -3.90 4.07 -9.18
C ARG A 138 -4.20 4.27 -7.71
N THR A 139 -5.47 4.34 -7.35
CA THR A 139 -5.93 4.41 -5.97
C THR A 139 -6.66 3.14 -5.60
N CYS A 140 -6.25 2.50 -4.53
CA CYS A 140 -6.82 1.25 -4.02
C CYS A 140 -7.25 1.39 -2.57
N ILE A 141 -8.45 0.91 -2.24
CA ILE A 141 -8.92 0.73 -0.87
C ILE A 141 -9.09 -0.74 -0.60
N GLY A 142 -8.41 -1.23 0.43
CA GLY A 142 -8.57 -2.57 0.99
C GLY A 142 -9.24 -2.54 2.35
N LEU A 143 -10.08 -3.52 2.62
CA LEU A 143 -10.72 -3.72 3.92
C LEU A 143 -10.70 -5.22 4.27
N GLY A 144 -10.03 -5.56 5.35
CA GLY A 144 -9.93 -6.93 5.86
C GLY A 144 -9.78 -6.95 7.36
N SER A 145 -10.52 -7.83 8.05
CA SER A 145 -10.60 -7.84 9.51
C SER A 145 -10.93 -6.43 10.04
N ASN A 146 -10.13 -5.89 10.93
CA ASN A 146 -10.26 -4.52 11.46
C ASN A 146 -9.28 -3.53 10.82
N VAL A 147 -8.82 -3.80 9.60
CA VAL A 147 -7.82 -2.97 8.89
C VAL A 147 -8.42 -2.38 7.63
N GLN A 148 -8.36 -1.06 7.51
CA GLN A 148 -8.55 -0.34 6.27
C GLN A 148 -7.19 0.11 5.74
N CYS A 149 -6.88 -0.24 4.51
CA CYS A 149 -5.64 0.15 3.82
C CYS A 149 -5.97 1.02 2.62
N LEU A 150 -5.19 2.06 2.42
CA LEU A 150 -5.17 2.89 1.22
C LEU A 150 -3.80 2.73 0.57
N LEU A 151 -3.78 2.35 -0.72
CA LEU A 151 -2.59 2.39 -1.55
C LEU A 151 -2.82 3.38 -2.68
N THR A 152 -1.80 4.17 -2.98
CA THR A 152 -1.71 4.95 -4.21
C THR A 152 -0.46 4.54 -4.96
N PHE A 153 -0.53 4.51 -6.29
CA PHE A 153 0.60 4.19 -7.14
C PHE A 153 0.65 5.17 -8.29
N ASP A 154 1.55 6.12 -8.17
CA ASP A 154 1.77 7.18 -9.14
C ASP A 154 2.99 6.82 -10.01
N TYR A 155 2.87 6.99 -11.33
CA TYR A 155 3.93 6.67 -12.26
C TYR A 155 3.76 7.38 -13.61
N TRP A 156 4.85 7.55 -14.33
CA TRP A 156 4.84 8.12 -15.67
C TRP A 156 4.20 7.20 -16.69
N ALA A 157 3.43 7.76 -17.61
CA ALA A 157 2.65 6.97 -18.58
C ALA A 157 3.54 6.10 -19.50
N ASP A 158 4.73 6.57 -19.84
CA ASP A 158 5.71 5.79 -20.63
C ASP A 158 6.36 4.63 -19.89
N GLN A 159 6.17 4.56 -18.55
CA GLN A 159 6.61 3.44 -17.71
C GLN A 159 5.50 2.41 -17.44
N ALA A 160 4.31 2.60 -18.01
CA ALA A 160 3.14 1.77 -17.71
C ALA A 160 3.35 0.27 -18.02
N GLU A 161 4.04 -0.05 -19.12
CA GLU A 161 4.34 -1.45 -19.50
C GLU A 161 5.18 -2.16 -18.42
N ARG A 162 6.16 -1.48 -17.86
CA ARG A 162 7.04 -1.98 -16.80
C ARG A 162 6.34 -2.08 -15.44
N LEU A 163 5.50 -1.10 -15.11
CA LEU A 163 4.97 -0.89 -13.75
C LEU A 163 3.61 -1.54 -13.51
N THR A 164 2.81 -1.77 -14.56
CA THR A 164 1.52 -2.46 -14.42
C THR A 164 1.64 -3.86 -13.80
N PRO A 165 2.59 -4.72 -14.20
CA PRO A 165 2.75 -6.03 -13.56
C PRO A 165 3.13 -5.94 -12.07
N ILE A 166 3.88 -4.90 -11.68
CA ILE A 166 4.25 -4.69 -10.27
C ILE A 166 3.01 -4.36 -9.43
N TRP A 167 2.11 -3.53 -9.95
CA TRP A 167 0.85 -3.26 -9.28
C TRP A 167 0.02 -4.53 -9.07
N ASP A 168 -0.07 -5.37 -10.08
CA ASP A 168 -0.79 -6.64 -10.00
C ASP A 168 -0.16 -7.56 -8.94
N ASP A 169 1.17 -7.65 -8.88
CA ASP A 169 1.91 -8.42 -7.87
C ASP A 169 1.66 -7.86 -6.44
N VAL A 170 1.66 -6.53 -6.28
CA VAL A 170 1.33 -5.88 -4.99
C VAL A 170 -0.08 -6.25 -4.55
N LEU A 171 -1.07 -6.11 -5.44
CA LEU A 171 -2.45 -6.48 -5.13
C LEU A 171 -2.60 -7.97 -4.87
N ASP A 172 -1.89 -8.82 -5.59
CA ASP A 172 -1.95 -10.27 -5.44
C ASP A 172 -1.38 -10.75 -4.11
N SER A 173 -0.35 -10.11 -3.62
CA SER A 173 0.28 -10.42 -2.34
C SER A 173 -0.35 -9.71 -1.14
N LEU A 174 -1.23 -8.70 -1.38
CA LEU A 174 -1.82 -7.89 -0.32
C LEU A 174 -2.70 -8.72 0.62
N THR A 175 -2.32 -8.71 1.89
CA THR A 175 -3.09 -9.28 2.99
C THR A 175 -3.36 -8.25 4.08
N LEU A 176 -4.54 -8.29 4.69
CA LEU A 176 -5.00 -7.34 5.68
C LEU A 176 -5.49 -8.07 6.94
N GLY A 177 -5.00 -7.63 8.11
CA GLY A 177 -5.42 -8.16 9.40
C GLY A 177 -4.95 -9.58 9.73
N LEU A 178 -4.00 -10.12 8.97
CA LEU A 178 -3.36 -11.41 9.28
C LEU A 178 -2.17 -11.17 10.22
N TYR A 179 -2.47 -10.97 11.48
CA TYR A 179 -1.48 -10.62 12.49
C TYR A 179 -0.47 -11.74 12.73
N ILE A 180 0.78 -11.34 12.96
CA ILE A 180 1.92 -12.21 13.13
C ILE A 180 2.31 -12.28 14.61
N ARG A 181 2.49 -13.48 15.12
CA ARG A 181 2.98 -13.72 16.49
C ARG A 181 4.49 -13.53 16.59
N ASP A 182 5.22 -14.09 15.65
CA ASP A 182 6.69 -14.05 15.62
C ASP A 182 7.21 -13.56 14.27
N PRO A 183 7.75 -12.34 14.19
CA PRO A 183 8.26 -11.78 12.95
C PRO A 183 9.48 -12.52 12.39
N LEU A 184 10.24 -13.27 13.22
CA LEU A 184 11.42 -14.02 12.77
C LEU A 184 11.04 -15.28 12.00
N THR A 185 9.84 -15.80 12.24
CA THR A 185 9.32 -17.00 11.55
C THR A 185 8.17 -16.71 10.59
N GLY A 186 7.53 -15.55 10.70
CA GLY A 186 6.32 -15.24 9.95
C GLY A 186 5.09 -16.05 10.38
N LEU A 187 5.11 -16.65 11.58
CA LEU A 187 3.99 -17.40 12.13
C LEU A 187 2.86 -16.46 12.52
N ALA A 188 1.66 -16.73 11.98
CA ALA A 188 0.43 -16.07 12.40
C ALA A 188 0.02 -16.50 13.84
N PHE A 189 -0.88 -15.71 14.44
CA PHE A 189 -1.59 -16.18 15.62
C PHE A 189 -2.48 -17.36 15.19
N PRO A 190 -2.65 -18.37 16.04
CA PRO A 190 -3.68 -19.39 15.82
C PRO A 190 -5.06 -18.71 15.86
N ASP A 191 -5.96 -19.18 14.98
CA ASP A 191 -7.37 -18.78 14.96
C ASP A 191 -8.07 -19.14 16.28
#